data_9bd01072fadd135d87df38ec77777931
#
_entry.id   9bd01072fadd135d87df38ec77777931
#
_cell.length_a   1.000
_cell.length_b   1.000
_cell.length_c   1.000
_cell.angle_alpha   90.00
_cell.angle_beta   90.00
_cell.angle_gamma   90.00
#
_symmetry.space_group_name_H-M   'P 1'
#
loop_
_entity.id
_entity.type
_entity.pdbx_description
1 polymer ?
#
loop_
_entity_poly.entity_id
_entity_poly.type
_entity_poly.pdbx_seq_one_letter_code
_entity_poly.pdbx_strand_id
1 'polypeptide(L)'
;MEEVSLEELLDSVRAYPGFERKKAIGHWARRFVPRGRMSARVYGPGDDAGAVELPGGGYLLLAGEGLWAPLLDDPEFAGFCSVTVNVNDIYAMGGLPLGLVSIIFSGGLSDEQRRGFLDGLEKALEHYGVPLLGGHTSPEGETSAVAVCVAGRADRLMRGDGARPGHAIVAALDLEGRAHPDFHAWDTVSNAGSSRTMTRLTALTEIAAGQLASACRDISNPGILGTLAMLLEASGSGALVDLDMLPVPPSVDIDWWLKAYPSFGFLFTVEPERLEELAAILDEHGVEHVTLGQVREGSAIEVQWKGQTATFVDWREAPVTGLFTPGALEK
;
A
#
# COMPACT_ATOMS: atom_id res chain seq x y z
N MET A 1 8.85 24.32 22.67
CA MET A 1 7.80 23.75 21.80
C MET A 1 6.93 22.90 22.71
N GLU A 2 5.63 23.15 22.75
CA GLU A 2 4.72 22.25 23.45
C GLU A 2 4.82 20.85 22.81
N GLU A 3 4.86 19.84 23.64
CA GLU A 3 4.94 18.46 23.17
C GLU A 3 3.55 18.08 22.63
N VAL A 4 3.46 17.66 21.37
CA VAL A 4 2.21 17.25 20.72
C VAL A 4 1.61 16.08 21.52
N SER A 5 0.34 16.17 21.87
CA SER A 5 -0.39 15.09 22.54
C SER A 5 -0.74 13.97 21.56
N LEU A 6 -1.02 12.77 22.09
CA LEU A 6 -1.46 11.65 21.23
C LEU A 6 -2.73 11.99 20.46
N GLU A 7 -3.71 12.64 21.09
CA GLU A 7 -4.98 12.98 20.44
C GLU A 7 -4.79 13.98 19.29
N GLU A 8 -3.96 15.03 19.50
CA GLU A 8 -3.62 15.97 18.42
C GLU A 8 -2.92 15.28 17.24
N LEU A 9 -2.02 14.34 17.52
CA LEU A 9 -1.32 13.56 16.51
C LEU A 9 -2.32 12.71 15.70
N LEU A 10 -3.23 12.00 16.38
CA LEU A 10 -4.24 11.18 15.73
C LEU A 10 -5.27 12.01 14.95
N ASP A 11 -5.65 13.18 15.45
CA ASP A 11 -6.51 14.13 14.75
C ASP A 11 -5.86 14.62 13.45
N SER A 12 -4.56 14.90 13.49
CA SER A 12 -3.79 15.29 12.31
C SER A 12 -3.81 14.20 11.22
N VAL A 13 -3.67 12.93 11.62
CA VAL A 13 -3.74 11.80 10.67
C VAL A 13 -5.17 11.60 10.15
N ARG A 14 -6.20 11.71 11.02
CA ARG A 14 -7.62 11.61 10.62
C ARG A 14 -8.01 12.69 9.61
N ALA A 15 -7.52 13.91 9.80
CA ALA A 15 -7.77 15.06 8.92
C ALA A 15 -6.94 15.06 7.63
N TYR A 16 -5.97 14.15 7.51
CA TYR A 16 -5.09 14.11 6.34
C TYR A 16 -5.88 13.73 5.07
N PRO A 17 -5.77 14.51 3.97
CA PRO A 17 -6.53 14.27 2.75
C PRO A 17 -6.31 12.87 2.13
N GLY A 18 -5.14 12.27 2.36
CA GLY A 18 -4.84 10.91 1.93
C GLY A 18 -5.72 9.86 2.61
N PHE A 19 -6.02 10.06 3.91
CA PHE A 19 -6.93 9.20 4.67
C PHE A 19 -8.39 9.48 4.29
N GLU A 20 -8.81 10.74 4.26
CA GLU A 20 -10.19 11.13 3.95
C GLU A 20 -10.67 10.63 2.58
N ARG A 21 -9.78 10.63 1.57
CA ARG A 21 -10.11 10.14 0.22
C ARG A 21 -10.50 8.67 0.17
N LYS A 22 -10.03 7.85 1.13
CA LYS A 22 -10.34 6.41 1.17
C LYS A 22 -11.83 6.13 1.38
N LYS A 23 -12.56 7.04 2.01
CA LYS A 23 -14.03 6.95 2.17
C LYS A 23 -14.79 6.88 0.84
N ALA A 24 -14.22 7.40 -0.24
CA ALA A 24 -14.83 7.34 -1.56
C ALA A 24 -14.84 5.93 -2.17
N ILE A 25 -13.94 5.04 -1.76
CA ILE A 25 -13.81 3.69 -2.31
C ILE A 25 -15.12 2.91 -2.19
N GLY A 26 -15.72 2.86 -1.00
CA GLY A 26 -16.95 2.13 -0.77
C GLY A 26 -18.15 2.65 -1.59
N HIS A 27 -18.18 3.93 -1.92
CA HIS A 27 -19.24 4.50 -2.76
C HIS A 27 -19.27 3.83 -4.15
N TRP A 28 -18.11 3.56 -4.72
CA TRP A 28 -17.98 2.94 -6.04
C TRP A 28 -17.95 1.41 -5.95
N ALA A 29 -17.06 0.87 -5.12
CA ALA A 29 -16.74 -0.55 -5.15
C ALA A 29 -17.86 -1.47 -4.67
N ARG A 30 -18.70 -1.05 -3.71
CA ARG A 30 -19.86 -1.85 -3.23
C ARG A 30 -20.84 -2.26 -4.34
N ARG A 31 -20.92 -1.48 -5.43
CA ARG A 31 -21.78 -1.79 -6.58
C ARG A 31 -21.26 -2.94 -7.41
N PHE A 32 -19.94 -3.19 -7.35
CA PHE A 32 -19.22 -4.11 -8.23
C PHE A 32 -18.68 -5.35 -7.49
N VAL A 33 -18.99 -5.48 -6.19
CA VAL A 33 -18.70 -6.73 -5.49
C VAL A 33 -19.38 -7.89 -6.23
N PRO A 34 -18.65 -8.93 -6.63
CA PRO A 34 -19.20 -10.02 -7.41
C PRO A 34 -20.42 -10.66 -6.74
N ARG A 35 -21.53 -10.69 -7.44
CA ARG A 35 -22.77 -11.33 -6.98
C ARG A 35 -23.03 -12.54 -7.86
N GLY A 36 -23.04 -13.74 -7.27
CA GLY A 36 -23.39 -14.96 -7.97
C GLY A 36 -22.21 -15.90 -8.22
N ARG A 37 -22.50 -17.03 -8.89
CA ARG A 37 -21.49 -18.05 -9.19
C ARG A 37 -20.63 -17.60 -10.36
N MET A 38 -19.36 -17.34 -10.11
CA MET A 38 -18.34 -17.19 -11.15
C MET A 38 -17.67 -18.54 -11.40
N SER A 39 -17.19 -18.75 -12.61
CA SER A 39 -16.49 -20.00 -13.00
C SER A 39 -15.09 -20.11 -12.40
N ALA A 40 -14.51 -19.00 -11.93
CA ALA A 40 -13.24 -18.91 -11.24
C ALA A 40 -13.44 -18.21 -9.89
N ARG A 41 -12.57 -18.50 -8.92
CA ARG A 41 -12.51 -17.70 -7.69
C ARG A 41 -11.92 -16.34 -8.01
N VAL A 42 -12.62 -15.30 -7.57
CA VAL A 42 -12.25 -13.90 -7.75
C VAL A 42 -12.16 -13.25 -6.38
N TYR A 43 -11.11 -12.49 -6.15
CA TYR A 43 -10.87 -11.72 -4.93
C TYR A 43 -10.81 -10.24 -5.30
N GLY A 44 -11.42 -9.40 -4.49
CA GLY A 44 -11.58 -7.97 -4.72
C GLY A 44 -13.04 -7.60 -5.08
N PRO A 45 -13.39 -6.32 -5.15
CA PRO A 45 -12.54 -5.15 -4.87
C PRO A 45 -12.28 -4.96 -3.38
N GLY A 46 -11.21 -4.22 -3.03
CA GLY A 46 -10.93 -3.81 -1.66
C GLY A 46 -9.55 -4.23 -1.15
N ASP A 47 -8.76 -4.85 -2.01
CA ASP A 47 -7.37 -5.19 -1.79
C ASP A 47 -6.46 -4.39 -2.73
N ASP A 48 -5.14 -4.51 -2.58
CA ASP A 48 -4.15 -3.79 -3.39
C ASP A 48 -4.23 -4.22 -4.86
N ALA A 49 -4.50 -5.49 -5.13
CA ALA A 49 -4.85 -5.97 -6.46
C ALA A 49 -6.08 -6.87 -6.45
N GLY A 50 -6.86 -6.84 -7.53
CA GLY A 50 -7.84 -7.87 -7.82
C GLY A 50 -7.14 -9.16 -8.27
N ALA A 51 -7.61 -10.32 -7.78
CA ALA A 51 -7.04 -11.62 -8.14
C ALA A 51 -8.07 -12.57 -8.76
N VAL A 52 -7.66 -13.31 -9.79
CA VAL A 52 -8.46 -14.34 -10.45
C VAL A 52 -7.68 -15.65 -10.47
N GLU A 53 -8.26 -16.72 -9.92
CA GLU A 53 -7.66 -18.06 -9.93
C GLU A 53 -7.51 -18.57 -11.38
N LEU A 54 -6.32 -19.05 -11.71
CA LEU A 54 -6.01 -19.56 -13.05
C LEU A 54 -6.31 -21.06 -13.15
N PRO A 55 -6.76 -21.55 -14.33
CA PRO A 55 -7.08 -22.97 -14.54
C PRO A 55 -5.91 -23.93 -14.28
N GLY A 56 -4.67 -23.45 -14.39
CA GLY A 56 -3.45 -24.24 -14.13
C GLY A 56 -2.88 -24.12 -12.72
N GLY A 57 -3.58 -23.42 -11.83
CA GLY A 57 -3.12 -23.06 -10.50
C GLY A 57 -2.45 -21.68 -10.46
N GLY A 58 -2.39 -21.11 -9.26
CA GLY A 58 -1.95 -19.73 -9.06
C GLY A 58 -3.02 -18.70 -9.47
N TYR A 59 -2.64 -17.45 -9.50
CA TYR A 59 -3.55 -16.31 -9.66
C TYR A 59 -3.00 -15.31 -10.65
N LEU A 60 -3.88 -14.78 -11.50
CA LEU A 60 -3.65 -13.52 -12.21
C LEU A 60 -3.99 -12.39 -11.27
N LEU A 61 -3.09 -11.43 -11.13
CA LEU A 61 -3.27 -10.19 -10.38
C LEU A 61 -3.45 -9.03 -11.35
N LEU A 62 -4.35 -8.11 -11.01
CA LEU A 62 -4.58 -6.88 -11.75
C LEU A 62 -4.73 -5.73 -10.74
N ALA A 63 -3.84 -4.76 -10.83
CA ALA A 63 -3.94 -3.49 -10.11
C ALA A 63 -3.95 -2.32 -11.08
N GLY A 64 -4.38 -1.17 -10.62
CA GLY A 64 -4.35 0.04 -11.44
C GLY A 64 -4.51 1.27 -10.59
N GLU A 65 -3.55 2.19 -10.73
CA GLU A 65 -3.46 3.42 -9.98
C GLU A 65 -3.56 4.65 -10.89
N GLY A 66 -4.37 5.61 -10.46
CA GLY A 66 -4.39 6.94 -11.04
C GLY A 66 -3.44 7.87 -10.27
N LEU A 67 -2.56 8.54 -10.98
CA LEU A 67 -1.70 9.53 -10.35
C LEU A 67 -2.51 10.74 -9.89
N TRP A 68 -2.24 11.17 -8.67
CA TRP A 68 -2.74 12.44 -8.18
C TRP A 68 -2.15 13.60 -8.98
N ALA A 69 -3.00 14.43 -9.58
CA ALA A 69 -2.60 15.46 -10.54
C ALA A 69 -1.44 16.38 -10.06
N PRO A 70 -1.39 16.83 -8.78
CA PRO A 70 -0.26 17.63 -8.30
C PRO A 70 1.11 16.96 -8.41
N LEU A 71 1.21 15.63 -8.44
CA LEU A 71 2.49 14.94 -8.69
C LEU A 71 3.11 15.29 -10.04
N LEU A 72 2.30 15.71 -11.02
CA LEU A 72 2.79 16.15 -12.33
C LEU A 72 3.53 17.50 -12.30
N ASP A 73 3.56 18.17 -11.14
CA ASP A 73 4.43 19.35 -10.92
C ASP A 73 5.90 18.93 -10.76
N ASP A 74 6.18 17.67 -10.31
CA ASP A 74 7.47 16.99 -10.45
C ASP A 74 7.32 15.81 -11.41
N PRO A 75 7.42 16.03 -12.72
CA PRO A 75 7.03 15.04 -13.72
C PRO A 75 7.95 13.81 -13.76
N GLU A 76 9.25 13.94 -13.50
CA GLU A 76 10.15 12.78 -13.44
C GLU A 76 9.81 11.89 -12.24
N PHE A 77 9.61 12.50 -11.08
CA PHE A 77 9.15 11.76 -9.89
C PHE A 77 7.78 11.11 -10.12
N ALA A 78 6.84 11.84 -10.73
CA ALA A 78 5.52 11.29 -11.07
C ALA A 78 5.62 10.09 -12.03
N GLY A 79 6.46 10.16 -13.05
CA GLY A 79 6.73 9.06 -13.97
C GLY A 79 7.27 7.83 -13.23
N PHE A 80 8.25 8.04 -12.35
CA PHE A 80 8.81 6.96 -11.54
C PHE A 80 7.78 6.34 -10.58
N CYS A 81 7.06 7.18 -9.84
CA CYS A 81 6.01 6.75 -8.91
C CYS A 81 4.90 5.94 -9.60
N SER A 82 4.56 6.28 -10.86
CA SER A 82 3.50 5.58 -11.60
C SER A 82 3.76 4.09 -11.77
N VAL A 83 5.01 3.67 -11.81
CA VAL A 83 5.41 2.26 -11.84
C VAL A 83 5.50 1.70 -10.43
N THR A 84 6.18 2.43 -9.52
CA THR A 84 6.45 1.99 -8.15
C THR A 84 5.19 1.55 -7.41
N VAL A 85 4.15 2.40 -7.41
CA VAL A 85 2.90 2.10 -6.68
C VAL A 85 2.23 0.83 -7.20
N ASN A 86 2.19 0.65 -8.52
CA ASN A 86 1.61 -0.54 -9.14
C ASN A 86 2.45 -1.81 -8.89
N VAL A 87 3.77 -1.70 -8.87
CA VAL A 87 4.67 -2.81 -8.56
C VAL A 87 4.48 -3.24 -7.10
N ASN A 88 4.39 -2.28 -6.17
CA ASN A 88 4.15 -2.57 -4.75
C ASN A 88 2.83 -3.30 -4.52
N ASP A 89 1.74 -2.90 -5.19
CA ASP A 89 0.44 -3.59 -5.13
C ASP A 89 0.58 -5.09 -5.45
N ILE A 90 1.34 -5.43 -6.49
CA ILE A 90 1.54 -6.82 -6.89
C ILE A 90 2.37 -7.58 -5.85
N TYR A 91 3.45 -6.96 -5.34
CA TYR A 91 4.27 -7.59 -4.30
C TYR A 91 3.53 -7.73 -2.97
N ALA A 92 2.70 -6.75 -2.59
CA ALA A 92 1.84 -6.84 -1.40
C ALA A 92 0.90 -8.05 -1.45
N MET A 93 0.41 -8.40 -2.65
CA MET A 93 -0.40 -9.59 -2.88
C MET A 93 0.41 -10.90 -3.00
N GLY A 94 1.74 -10.86 -2.82
CA GLY A 94 2.64 -12.02 -2.93
C GLY A 94 2.98 -12.42 -4.37
N GLY A 95 2.76 -11.52 -5.33
CA GLY A 95 2.97 -11.76 -6.75
C GLY A 95 4.23 -11.16 -7.33
N LEU A 96 4.46 -11.47 -8.59
CA LEU A 96 5.49 -10.89 -9.45
C LEU A 96 4.81 -10.11 -10.58
N PRO A 97 5.20 -8.84 -10.84
CA PRO A 97 4.67 -8.07 -11.95
C PRO A 97 5.11 -8.68 -13.28
N LEU A 98 4.20 -8.72 -14.25
CA LEU A 98 4.43 -9.27 -15.61
C LEU A 98 4.57 -8.18 -16.66
N GLY A 99 3.91 -7.04 -16.46
CA GLY A 99 3.96 -5.92 -17.38
C GLY A 99 2.89 -4.89 -17.07
N LEU A 100 3.09 -3.68 -17.60
CA LEU A 100 2.21 -2.53 -17.36
C LEU A 100 1.61 -2.00 -18.65
N VAL A 101 0.49 -1.32 -18.54
CA VAL A 101 -0.07 -0.44 -19.58
C VAL A 101 -0.27 0.95 -18.98
N SER A 102 0.03 2.01 -19.75
CA SER A 102 -0.08 3.40 -19.30
C SER A 102 -1.15 4.15 -20.11
N ILE A 103 -2.01 4.89 -19.44
CA ILE A 103 -3.04 5.75 -20.04
C ILE A 103 -2.68 7.19 -19.69
N ILE A 104 -2.37 8.00 -20.70
CA ILE A 104 -1.85 9.35 -20.50
C ILE A 104 -2.72 10.35 -21.25
N PHE A 105 -3.35 11.25 -20.53
CA PHE A 105 -3.97 12.48 -21.04
C PHE A 105 -2.99 13.60 -20.78
N SER A 106 -2.39 14.17 -21.83
CA SER A 106 -1.27 15.12 -21.69
C SER A 106 -1.56 16.51 -22.23
N GLY A 107 -2.82 16.82 -22.54
CA GLY A 107 -3.19 18.08 -23.18
C GLY A 107 -2.84 19.32 -22.34
N GLY A 108 -2.88 19.23 -21.01
CA GLY A 108 -2.50 20.30 -20.09
C GLY A 108 -1.01 20.36 -19.74
N LEU A 109 -0.19 19.40 -20.20
CA LEU A 109 1.24 19.35 -19.88
C LEU A 109 2.08 20.09 -20.91
N SER A 110 3.11 20.82 -20.47
CA SER A 110 4.15 21.34 -21.35
C SER A 110 5.01 20.22 -21.95
N ASP A 111 5.77 20.52 -22.98
CA ASP A 111 6.70 19.55 -23.59
C ASP A 111 7.81 19.12 -22.62
N GLU A 112 8.21 19.98 -21.70
CA GLU A 112 9.17 19.67 -20.65
C GLU A 112 8.58 18.68 -19.64
N GLN A 113 7.37 18.93 -19.16
CA GLN A 113 6.66 18.02 -18.25
C GLN A 113 6.41 16.64 -18.89
N ARG A 114 6.03 16.61 -20.19
CA ARG A 114 5.87 15.34 -20.91
C ARG A 114 7.17 14.55 -20.98
N ARG A 115 8.29 15.23 -21.31
CA ARG A 115 9.61 14.59 -21.34
C ARG A 115 10.01 14.07 -19.96
N GLY A 116 9.95 14.92 -18.94
CA GLY A 116 10.30 14.51 -17.58
C GLY A 116 9.48 13.31 -17.09
N PHE A 117 8.17 13.29 -17.38
CA PHE A 117 7.33 12.14 -17.04
C PHE A 117 7.78 10.86 -17.75
N LEU A 118 8.08 10.93 -19.04
CA LEU A 118 8.55 9.76 -19.80
C LEU A 118 9.92 9.29 -19.34
N ASP A 119 10.83 10.21 -19.00
CA ASP A 119 12.16 9.88 -18.46
C ASP A 119 12.03 9.13 -17.11
N GLY A 120 11.15 9.63 -16.23
CA GLY A 120 10.86 8.96 -14.96
C GLY A 120 10.21 7.59 -15.12
N LEU A 121 9.26 7.47 -16.06
CA LEU A 121 8.60 6.22 -16.39
C LEU A 121 9.62 5.18 -16.91
N GLU A 122 10.46 5.57 -17.88
CA GLU A 122 11.50 4.69 -18.44
C GLU A 122 12.47 4.22 -17.38
N LYS A 123 12.98 5.15 -16.55
CA LYS A 123 13.87 4.85 -15.42
C LYS A 123 13.26 3.84 -14.45
N ALA A 124 11.97 3.96 -14.15
CA ALA A 124 11.30 3.02 -13.25
C ALA A 124 11.09 1.64 -13.89
N LEU A 125 10.70 1.60 -15.16
CA LEU A 125 10.57 0.33 -15.91
C LEU A 125 11.90 -0.45 -15.90
N GLU A 126 13.01 0.24 -16.15
CA GLU A 126 14.35 -0.36 -16.07
C GLU A 126 14.71 -0.78 -14.65
N HIS A 127 14.38 0.07 -13.65
CA HIS A 127 14.67 -0.18 -12.24
C HIS A 127 14.01 -1.47 -11.74
N TYR A 128 12.74 -1.68 -12.08
CA TYR A 128 11.98 -2.87 -11.67
C TYR A 128 12.07 -4.04 -12.65
N GLY A 129 12.66 -3.84 -13.81
CA GLY A 129 12.75 -4.85 -14.86
C GLY A 129 11.39 -5.29 -15.40
N VAL A 130 10.40 -4.38 -15.42
CA VAL A 130 9.04 -4.66 -15.84
C VAL A 130 8.73 -3.96 -17.15
N PRO A 131 8.26 -4.66 -18.21
CA PRO A 131 8.03 -4.06 -19.51
C PRO A 131 6.74 -3.23 -19.56
N LEU A 132 6.76 -2.12 -20.30
CA LEU A 132 5.56 -1.45 -20.75
C LEU A 132 5.01 -2.18 -21.99
N LEU A 133 3.80 -2.75 -21.87
CA LEU A 133 3.17 -3.56 -22.91
C LEU A 133 2.33 -2.75 -23.89
N GLY A 134 1.98 -1.51 -23.52
CA GLY A 134 1.16 -0.64 -24.34
C GLY A 134 0.44 0.40 -23.51
N GLY A 135 -0.66 0.92 -24.04
CA GLY A 135 -1.46 1.92 -23.33
C GLY A 135 -2.26 2.81 -24.28
N HIS A 136 -2.60 4.00 -23.81
CA HIS A 136 -3.31 5.00 -24.58
C HIS A 136 -2.71 6.38 -24.33
N THR A 137 -2.61 7.20 -25.37
CA THR A 137 -2.13 8.58 -25.24
C THR A 137 -3.12 9.51 -25.94
N SER A 138 -3.58 10.53 -25.21
CA SER A 138 -4.41 11.62 -25.74
C SER A 138 -3.71 12.96 -25.46
N PRO A 139 -3.18 13.60 -26.50
CA PRO A 139 -2.47 14.88 -26.37
C PRO A 139 -3.40 16.09 -26.41
N GLU A 140 -4.69 15.90 -26.75
CA GLU A 140 -5.65 16.98 -26.92
C GLU A 140 -6.32 17.37 -25.60
N GLY A 141 -6.85 18.60 -25.57
CA GLY A 141 -7.62 19.14 -24.44
C GLY A 141 -6.74 19.84 -23.42
N GLU A 142 -7.37 20.22 -22.30
CA GLU A 142 -6.72 20.95 -21.20
C GLU A 142 -6.48 20.08 -19.96
N THR A 143 -6.85 18.81 -20.02
CA THR A 143 -6.78 17.91 -18.87
C THR A 143 -5.48 17.12 -18.90
N SER A 144 -4.82 17.05 -17.75
CA SER A 144 -3.69 16.16 -17.51
C SER A 144 -4.09 15.09 -16.52
N ALA A 145 -3.97 13.83 -16.91
CA ALA A 145 -4.22 12.70 -16.05
C ALA A 145 -3.37 11.51 -16.50
N VAL A 146 -2.93 10.73 -15.56
CA VAL A 146 -2.20 9.49 -15.82
C VAL A 146 -2.82 8.37 -14.99
N ALA A 147 -3.02 7.23 -15.63
CA ALA A 147 -3.32 5.97 -14.96
C ALA A 147 -2.40 4.88 -15.49
N VAL A 148 -1.89 4.05 -14.60
CA VAL A 148 -1.07 2.89 -14.97
C VAL A 148 -1.75 1.66 -14.40
N CYS A 149 -1.84 0.60 -15.21
CA CYS A 149 -2.36 -0.68 -14.77
C CYS A 149 -1.26 -1.74 -14.93
N VAL A 150 -1.20 -2.66 -13.97
CA VAL A 150 -0.21 -3.73 -13.93
C VAL A 150 -0.91 -5.09 -13.92
N ALA A 151 -0.38 -6.02 -14.69
CA ALA A 151 -0.69 -7.43 -14.55
C ALA A 151 0.43 -8.12 -13.76
N GLY A 152 0.06 -9.03 -12.87
CA GLY A 152 0.98 -9.83 -12.09
C GLY A 152 0.53 -11.28 -11.99
N ARG A 153 1.40 -12.13 -11.45
CA ARG A 153 1.10 -13.52 -11.14
C ARG A 153 1.57 -13.86 -9.74
N ALA A 154 0.73 -14.58 -9.00
CA ALA A 154 1.09 -15.16 -7.72
C ALA A 154 0.76 -16.66 -7.69
N ASP A 155 1.60 -17.45 -7.03
CA ASP A 155 1.28 -18.86 -6.74
C ASP A 155 0.49 -18.97 -5.42
N ARG A 156 0.71 -18.02 -4.50
CA ARG A 156 0.00 -17.85 -3.23
C ARG A 156 -0.35 -16.39 -3.03
N LEU A 157 -1.52 -16.11 -2.45
CA LEU A 157 -1.95 -14.75 -2.17
C LEU A 157 -1.65 -14.38 -0.71
N MET A 158 -1.14 -13.17 -0.51
CA MET A 158 -1.20 -12.46 0.77
C MET A 158 -2.34 -11.44 0.67
N ARG A 159 -3.51 -11.77 1.24
CA ARG A 159 -4.69 -10.93 1.09
C ARG A 159 -4.77 -9.91 2.22
N GLY A 160 -5.31 -8.73 1.94
CA GLY A 160 -5.49 -7.67 2.93
C GLY A 160 -6.64 -7.92 3.94
N ASP A 161 -7.41 -9.02 3.80
CA ASP A 161 -8.54 -9.38 4.68
C ASP A 161 -8.28 -10.59 5.59
N GLY A 162 -7.03 -11.00 5.70
CA GLY A 162 -6.60 -12.20 6.44
C GLY A 162 -6.29 -12.01 7.92
N ALA A 163 -6.32 -10.79 8.46
CA ALA A 163 -5.99 -10.53 9.86
C ALA A 163 -6.98 -11.21 10.81
N ARG A 164 -6.47 -11.76 11.92
CA ARG A 164 -7.27 -12.39 12.96
C ARG A 164 -6.80 -11.95 14.34
N PRO A 165 -7.69 -11.89 15.35
CA PRO A 165 -7.30 -11.61 16.72
C PRO A 165 -6.16 -12.52 17.19
N GLY A 166 -5.15 -11.91 17.84
CA GLY A 166 -3.95 -12.59 18.28
C GLY A 166 -2.76 -12.47 17.33
N HIS A 167 -2.97 -12.15 16.05
CA HIS A 167 -1.86 -11.93 15.11
C HIS A 167 -1.02 -10.70 15.50
N ALA A 168 0.29 -10.79 15.34
CA ALA A 168 1.19 -9.66 15.43
C ALA A 168 1.00 -8.73 14.22
N ILE A 169 1.14 -7.43 14.42
CA ILE A 169 1.17 -6.42 13.35
C ILE A 169 2.63 -6.05 13.13
N VAL A 170 3.14 -6.31 11.93
CA VAL A 170 4.54 -6.05 11.57
C VAL A 170 4.58 -5.00 10.46
N ALA A 171 5.41 -3.97 10.65
CA ALA A 171 5.76 -3.03 9.58
C ALA A 171 7.15 -3.39 9.05
N ALA A 172 7.26 -3.52 7.73
CA ALA A 172 8.52 -3.63 7.00
C ALA A 172 8.76 -2.32 6.26
N LEU A 173 9.87 -1.64 6.54
CA LEU A 173 10.14 -0.26 6.14
C LEU A 173 11.53 -0.13 5.53
N ASP A 174 11.71 0.87 4.69
CA ASP A 174 13.03 1.37 4.32
C ASP A 174 13.22 2.78 4.90
N LEU A 175 14.08 2.90 5.91
CA LEU A 175 14.35 4.18 6.57
C LEU A 175 15.46 4.99 5.88
N GLU A 176 16.18 4.40 4.91
CA GLU A 176 17.24 5.04 4.17
C GLU A 176 16.71 5.77 2.92
N GLY A 177 15.88 6.77 3.13
CA GLY A 177 15.26 7.54 2.08
C GLY A 177 15.35 9.05 2.30
N ARG A 178 14.53 9.77 1.57
CA ARG A 178 14.37 11.21 1.73
C ARG A 178 12.90 11.61 1.61
N ALA A 179 12.51 12.60 2.39
CA ALA A 179 11.20 13.23 2.23
C ALA A 179 11.16 14.00 0.90
N HIS A 180 10.09 13.85 0.14
CA HIS A 180 9.83 14.73 -0.98
C HIS A 180 9.51 16.14 -0.43
N PRO A 181 10.00 17.23 -1.06
CA PRO A 181 9.81 18.59 -0.53
C PRO A 181 8.33 19.03 -0.49
N ASP A 182 7.50 18.55 -1.42
CA ASP A 182 6.14 19.04 -1.61
C ASP A 182 5.06 17.99 -1.28
N PHE A 183 5.42 16.72 -1.11
CA PHE A 183 4.49 15.63 -0.87
C PHE A 183 4.91 14.79 0.33
N HIS A 184 3.95 14.09 0.96
CA HIS A 184 4.25 13.12 2.02
C HIS A 184 4.81 11.80 1.44
N ALA A 185 5.64 11.88 0.40
CA ALA A 185 6.32 10.75 -0.18
C ALA A 185 7.69 10.57 0.47
N TRP A 186 7.99 9.36 0.92
CA TRP A 186 9.31 8.96 1.40
C TRP A 186 10.00 8.13 0.32
N ASP A 187 10.90 8.80 -0.43
CA ASP A 187 11.57 8.22 -1.59
C ASP A 187 12.81 7.41 -1.17
N THR A 188 12.72 6.11 -1.30
CA THR A 188 13.80 5.16 -1.01
C THR A 188 14.33 4.45 -2.25
N VAL A 189 13.69 4.64 -3.42
CA VAL A 189 13.97 3.82 -4.61
C VAL A 189 14.43 4.60 -5.83
N SER A 190 13.97 5.85 -6.05
CA SER A 190 14.26 6.58 -7.30
C SER A 190 15.76 6.84 -7.52
N ASN A 191 16.55 6.89 -6.44
CA ASN A 191 18.01 7.05 -6.45
C ASN A 191 18.75 5.84 -5.89
N ALA A 192 18.07 4.77 -5.51
CA ALA A 192 18.69 3.52 -5.09
C ALA A 192 19.11 2.67 -6.29
N GLY A 193 20.00 1.73 -6.08
CA GLY A 193 20.31 0.72 -7.08
C GLY A 193 19.17 -0.29 -7.23
N SER A 194 18.82 -0.64 -8.47
CA SER A 194 17.79 -1.65 -8.78
C SER A 194 17.99 -2.96 -7.98
N SER A 195 19.22 -3.44 -7.89
CA SER A 195 19.54 -4.68 -7.15
C SER A 195 19.07 -4.62 -5.69
N ARG A 196 19.27 -3.49 -4.98
CA ARG A 196 18.84 -3.32 -3.58
C ARG A 196 17.31 -3.40 -3.48
N THR A 197 16.61 -2.67 -4.34
CA THR A 197 15.14 -2.67 -4.36
C THR A 197 14.59 -4.06 -4.65
N MET A 198 15.12 -4.73 -5.68
CA MET A 198 14.65 -6.05 -6.09
C MET A 198 14.94 -7.12 -5.04
N THR A 199 16.10 -7.06 -4.36
CA THR A 199 16.42 -7.96 -3.23
C THR A 199 15.36 -7.82 -2.14
N ARG A 200 15.02 -6.60 -1.74
CA ARG A 200 14.01 -6.35 -0.70
C ARG A 200 12.60 -6.80 -1.12
N LEU A 201 12.22 -6.56 -2.37
CA LEU A 201 10.93 -7.02 -2.89
C LEU A 201 10.83 -8.54 -2.98
N THR A 202 11.95 -9.25 -3.16
CA THR A 202 11.98 -10.71 -3.18
C THR A 202 11.51 -11.30 -1.84
N ALA A 203 11.78 -10.63 -0.70
CA ALA A 203 11.28 -11.06 0.60
C ALA A 203 9.75 -11.27 0.61
N LEU A 204 8.99 -10.39 -0.09
CA LEU A 204 7.52 -10.47 -0.14
C LEU A 204 7.05 -11.78 -0.80
N THR A 205 7.71 -12.18 -1.88
CA THR A 205 7.37 -13.43 -2.59
C THR A 205 7.74 -14.67 -1.80
N GLU A 206 8.83 -14.62 -1.05
CA GLU A 206 9.25 -15.71 -0.15
C GLU A 206 8.32 -15.85 1.05
N ILE A 207 7.92 -14.72 1.66
CA ILE A 207 6.91 -14.67 2.73
C ILE A 207 5.58 -15.27 2.22
N ALA A 208 5.16 -14.91 1.01
CA ALA A 208 3.95 -15.46 0.40
C ALA A 208 4.07 -16.97 0.13
N ALA A 209 5.18 -17.43 -0.44
CA ALA A 209 5.45 -18.85 -0.72
C ALA A 209 5.45 -19.68 0.57
N GLY A 210 6.05 -19.17 1.64
CA GLY A 210 6.05 -19.76 2.99
C GLY A 210 4.72 -19.64 3.73
N GLN A 211 3.76 -18.86 3.21
CA GLN A 211 2.49 -18.54 3.88
C GLN A 211 2.73 -18.00 5.31
N LEU A 212 3.74 -17.11 5.47
CA LEU A 212 4.18 -16.59 6.75
C LEU A 212 3.32 -15.43 7.24
N ALA A 213 2.72 -14.67 6.32
CA ALA A 213 1.80 -13.60 6.64
C ALA A 213 0.36 -14.02 6.36
N SER A 214 -0.55 -13.70 7.28
CA SER A 214 -1.98 -13.91 7.13
C SER A 214 -2.66 -12.80 6.32
N ALA A 215 -2.12 -11.58 6.39
CA ALA A 215 -2.49 -10.45 5.53
C ALA A 215 -1.28 -9.57 5.25
N CYS A 216 -1.33 -8.87 4.12
CA CYS A 216 -0.35 -7.86 3.75
C CYS A 216 -1.04 -6.70 3.01
N ARG A 217 -0.48 -5.50 3.14
CA ARG A 217 -0.75 -4.32 2.30
C ARG A 217 0.51 -3.49 2.14
N ASP A 218 0.66 -2.85 0.98
CA ASP A 218 1.61 -1.76 0.84
C ASP A 218 1.16 -0.53 1.64
N ILE A 219 2.11 0.23 2.18
CA ILE A 219 1.80 1.48 2.88
C ILE A 219 1.58 2.57 1.83
N SER A 220 0.31 2.88 1.57
CA SER A 220 -0.09 3.82 0.55
C SER A 220 -0.46 5.21 1.11
N ASN A 221 -1.09 6.03 0.31
CA ASN A 221 -1.38 7.44 0.58
C ASN A 221 -2.03 7.78 1.96
N PRO A 222 -2.84 6.92 2.62
CA PRO A 222 -3.34 7.24 3.96
C PRO A 222 -2.27 7.10 5.06
N GLY A 223 -1.03 6.75 4.71
CA GLY A 223 0.06 6.52 5.65
C GLY A 223 -0.09 5.22 6.44
N ILE A 224 0.80 5.03 7.41
CA ILE A 224 0.92 3.76 8.17
C ILE A 224 -0.38 3.41 8.89
N LEU A 225 -0.92 4.33 9.71
CA LEU A 225 -2.14 4.07 10.48
C LEU A 225 -3.37 3.93 9.58
N GLY A 226 -3.45 4.72 8.51
CA GLY A 226 -4.57 4.65 7.59
C GLY A 226 -4.57 3.36 6.76
N THR A 227 -3.41 2.88 6.33
CA THR A 227 -3.27 1.59 5.65
C THR A 227 -3.62 0.44 6.59
N LEU A 228 -3.14 0.48 7.84
CA LEU A 228 -3.52 -0.51 8.85
C LEU A 228 -5.03 -0.52 9.08
N ALA A 229 -5.66 0.65 9.15
CA ALA A 229 -7.10 0.75 9.34
C ALA A 229 -7.89 0.13 8.17
N MET A 230 -7.42 0.30 6.93
CA MET A 230 -8.01 -0.36 5.76
C MET A 230 -7.89 -1.90 5.84
N LEU A 231 -6.72 -2.42 6.24
CA LEU A 231 -6.47 -3.84 6.41
C LEU A 231 -7.38 -4.44 7.50
N LEU A 232 -7.50 -3.77 8.63
CA LEU A 232 -8.29 -4.24 9.77
C LEU A 232 -9.79 -4.14 9.49
N GLU A 233 -10.26 -3.08 8.82
CA GLU A 233 -11.65 -2.98 8.34
C GLU A 233 -11.97 -4.15 7.40
N ALA A 234 -11.12 -4.42 6.41
CA ALA A 234 -11.31 -5.53 5.47
C ALA A 234 -11.36 -6.89 6.19
N SER A 235 -10.58 -7.05 7.26
CA SER A 235 -10.51 -8.28 8.08
C SER A 235 -11.61 -8.38 9.15
N GLY A 236 -12.35 -7.30 9.40
CA GLY A 236 -13.37 -7.26 10.46
C GLY A 236 -12.80 -7.27 11.88
N SER A 237 -11.61 -6.73 12.10
CA SER A 237 -10.86 -6.79 13.35
C SER A 237 -10.45 -5.40 13.85
N GLY A 238 -10.23 -5.28 15.16
CA GLY A 238 -9.57 -4.14 15.79
C GLY A 238 -8.08 -4.39 16.02
N ALA A 239 -7.41 -3.45 16.70
CA ALA A 239 -6.00 -3.60 17.07
C ALA A 239 -5.62 -2.77 18.29
N LEU A 240 -4.49 -3.12 18.90
CA LEU A 240 -3.68 -2.23 19.72
C LEU A 240 -2.33 -2.02 19.04
N VAL A 241 -1.98 -0.75 18.81
CA VAL A 241 -0.74 -0.32 18.14
C VAL A 241 0.09 0.49 19.12
N ASP A 242 1.37 0.23 19.20
CA ASP A 242 2.33 0.96 20.01
C ASP A 242 3.26 1.80 19.11
N LEU A 243 3.04 3.11 19.08
CA LEU A 243 3.86 4.04 18.29
C LEU A 243 5.24 4.28 18.87
N ASP A 244 5.49 3.94 20.15
CA ASP A 244 6.84 4.02 20.71
C ASP A 244 7.77 2.98 20.06
N MET A 245 7.22 1.94 19.45
CA MET A 245 7.97 0.94 18.67
C MET A 245 8.27 1.38 17.24
N LEU A 246 7.53 2.37 16.68
CA LEU A 246 7.69 2.77 15.29
C LEU A 246 9.00 3.56 15.09
N PRO A 247 9.95 3.06 14.28
CA PRO A 247 11.13 3.82 13.95
C PRO A 247 10.77 5.00 13.03
N VAL A 248 11.26 6.19 13.40
CA VAL A 248 11.05 7.43 12.63
C VAL A 248 12.37 7.88 12.04
N PRO A 249 12.47 8.13 10.72
CA PRO A 249 13.69 8.66 10.12
C PRO A 249 14.10 9.99 10.77
N PRO A 250 15.40 10.22 11.04
CA PRO A 250 15.84 11.42 11.77
C PRO A 250 15.54 12.76 11.05
N SER A 251 15.25 12.73 9.75
CA SER A 251 14.99 13.91 8.93
C SER A 251 13.54 14.41 8.96
N VAL A 252 12.63 13.67 9.60
CA VAL A 252 11.20 14.00 9.69
C VAL A 252 10.70 13.79 11.11
N ASP A 253 9.59 14.43 11.46
CA ASP A 253 8.90 14.17 12.72
C ASP A 253 7.86 13.03 12.57
N ILE A 254 7.33 12.57 13.71
CA ILE A 254 6.37 11.47 13.74
C ILE A 254 5.06 11.82 13.04
N ASP A 255 4.61 13.08 13.13
CA ASP A 255 3.37 13.53 12.50
C ASP A 255 3.47 13.45 10.97
N TRP A 256 4.58 13.89 10.41
CA TRP A 256 4.86 13.76 8.99
C TRP A 256 4.98 12.29 8.58
N TRP A 257 5.71 11.50 9.39
CA TRP A 257 5.98 10.08 9.09
C TRP A 257 4.72 9.21 9.08
N LEU A 258 3.78 9.45 9.98
CA LEU A 258 2.50 8.72 10.01
C LEU A 258 1.63 8.97 8.78
N LYS A 259 1.85 10.06 8.06
CA LYS A 259 1.15 10.43 6.82
C LYS A 259 1.93 10.06 5.56
N ALA A 260 3.20 9.67 5.73
CA ALA A 260 4.05 9.32 4.60
C ALA A 260 3.60 8.03 3.91
N TYR A 261 3.75 8.04 2.58
CA TYR A 261 3.69 6.82 1.77
C TYR A 261 5.10 6.53 1.25
N PRO A 262 5.78 5.53 1.82
CA PRO A 262 7.14 5.18 1.40
C PRO A 262 7.12 4.44 0.05
N SER A 263 8.16 4.63 -0.75
CA SER A 263 8.35 3.87 -1.98
C SER A 263 8.56 2.37 -1.73
N PHE A 264 9.03 2.02 -0.53
CA PHE A 264 9.08 0.67 0.00
C PHE A 264 8.54 0.69 1.44
N GLY A 265 7.42 0.06 1.64
CA GLY A 265 6.82 -0.10 2.97
C GLY A 265 5.61 -1.01 2.91
N PHE A 266 5.55 -1.97 3.83
CA PHE A 266 4.48 -2.98 3.88
C PHE A 266 4.04 -3.24 5.31
N LEU A 267 2.77 -3.52 5.49
CA LEU A 267 2.18 -3.95 6.74
C LEU A 267 1.74 -5.41 6.62
N PHE A 268 2.15 -6.22 7.58
CA PHE A 268 1.75 -7.62 7.67
C PHE A 268 0.96 -7.87 8.94
N THR A 269 0.08 -8.87 8.89
CA THR A 269 -0.38 -9.56 10.10
C THR A 269 0.11 -11.00 10.09
N VAL A 270 0.63 -11.45 11.23
CA VAL A 270 1.41 -12.68 11.33
C VAL A 270 0.97 -13.47 12.55
N GLU A 271 0.74 -14.78 12.40
CA GLU A 271 0.54 -15.67 13.53
C GLU A 271 1.80 -15.66 14.42
N PRO A 272 1.66 -15.58 15.76
CA PRO A 272 2.82 -15.48 16.67
C PRO A 272 3.88 -16.55 16.43
N GLU A 273 3.47 -17.76 16.06
CA GLU A 273 4.35 -18.91 15.81
C GLU A 273 5.18 -18.77 14.52
N ARG A 274 4.75 -17.88 13.61
CA ARG A 274 5.42 -17.62 12.32
C ARG A 274 6.28 -16.36 12.32
N LEU A 275 6.26 -15.60 13.42
CA LEU A 275 6.88 -14.28 13.49
C LEU A 275 8.41 -14.34 13.31
N GLU A 276 9.08 -15.30 13.96
CA GLU A 276 10.51 -15.47 13.86
C GLU A 276 10.96 -15.85 12.44
N GLU A 277 10.18 -16.69 11.75
CA GLU A 277 10.47 -17.13 10.39
C GLU A 277 10.29 -15.96 9.38
N LEU A 278 9.24 -15.16 9.54
CA LEU A 278 9.04 -13.96 8.74
C LEU A 278 10.16 -12.93 8.97
N ALA A 279 10.51 -12.68 10.23
CA ALA A 279 11.59 -11.78 10.61
C ALA A 279 12.93 -12.21 9.97
N ALA A 280 13.26 -13.51 10.01
CA ALA A 280 14.47 -14.04 9.40
C ALA A 280 14.54 -13.78 7.89
N ILE A 281 13.43 -13.90 7.14
CA ILE A 281 13.39 -13.57 5.72
C ILE A 281 13.62 -12.07 5.50
N LEU A 282 12.98 -11.21 6.28
CA LEU A 282 13.16 -9.76 6.17
C LEU A 282 14.61 -9.37 6.44
N ASP A 283 15.24 -9.96 7.48
CA ASP A 283 16.66 -9.74 7.82
C ASP A 283 17.59 -10.20 6.69
N GLU A 284 17.37 -11.39 6.12
CA GLU A 284 18.17 -11.92 5.01
C GLU A 284 18.17 -10.99 3.80
N HIS A 285 17.04 -10.33 3.54
CA HIS A 285 16.89 -9.39 2.44
C HIS A 285 17.22 -7.93 2.80
N GLY A 286 17.71 -7.69 4.02
CA GLY A 286 18.09 -6.36 4.50
C GLY A 286 16.90 -5.39 4.61
N VAL A 287 15.74 -5.90 5.01
CA VAL A 287 14.53 -5.12 5.24
C VAL A 287 14.36 -4.84 6.71
N GLU A 288 14.37 -3.58 7.08
CA GLU A 288 14.06 -3.17 8.46
C GLU A 288 12.60 -3.48 8.78
N HIS A 289 12.35 -4.07 9.95
CA HIS A 289 11.02 -4.44 10.36
C HIS A 289 10.83 -4.27 11.87
N VAL A 290 9.57 -4.09 12.25
CA VAL A 290 9.20 -3.90 13.65
C VAL A 290 7.80 -4.45 13.91
N THR A 291 7.60 -5.07 15.06
CA THR A 291 6.27 -5.40 15.57
C THR A 291 5.65 -4.17 16.21
N LEU A 292 4.61 -3.63 15.59
CA LEU A 292 3.92 -2.42 16.04
C LEU A 292 2.79 -2.70 17.05
N GLY A 293 2.37 -3.97 17.18
CA GLY A 293 1.25 -4.28 18.05
C GLY A 293 0.57 -5.60 17.72
N GLN A 294 -0.69 -5.69 18.05
CA GLN A 294 -1.46 -6.93 17.93
C GLN A 294 -2.89 -6.67 17.43
N VAL A 295 -3.36 -7.54 16.54
CA VAL A 295 -4.77 -7.60 16.11
C VAL A 295 -5.64 -8.06 17.27
N ARG A 296 -6.79 -7.41 17.46
CA ARG A 296 -7.75 -7.68 18.54
C ARG A 296 -9.15 -7.93 17.99
N GLU A 297 -9.99 -8.50 18.83
CA GLU A 297 -11.43 -8.54 18.58
C GLU A 297 -12.02 -7.13 18.57
N GLY A 298 -13.15 -6.96 17.88
CA GLY A 298 -13.84 -5.67 17.78
C GLY A 298 -13.50 -4.89 16.52
N SER A 299 -13.71 -3.58 16.58
CA SER A 299 -13.59 -2.66 15.43
C SER A 299 -12.73 -1.43 15.74
N ALA A 300 -12.39 -1.22 17.01
CA ALA A 300 -11.58 -0.10 17.42
C ALA A 300 -10.09 -0.37 17.18
N ILE A 301 -9.41 0.62 16.63
CA ILE A 301 -7.95 0.66 16.52
C ILE A 301 -7.46 1.61 17.60
N GLU A 302 -6.94 1.03 18.67
CA GLU A 302 -6.36 1.76 19.79
C GLU A 302 -4.86 1.98 19.54
N VAL A 303 -4.38 3.16 19.86
CA VAL A 303 -2.99 3.56 19.70
C VAL A 303 -2.43 3.97 21.04
N GLN A 304 -1.24 3.44 21.35
CA GLN A 304 -0.44 3.85 22.51
C GLN A 304 0.76 4.67 22.03
N TRP A 305 1.07 5.72 22.77
CA TRP A 305 2.24 6.55 22.57
C TRP A 305 2.58 7.34 23.82
N LYS A 306 3.86 7.30 24.25
CA LYS A 306 4.36 8.02 25.44
C LYS A 306 3.47 7.82 26.67
N GLY A 307 3.02 6.59 26.88
CA GLY A 307 2.18 6.21 28.03
C GLY A 307 0.72 6.69 27.95
N GLN A 308 0.30 7.31 26.85
CA GLN A 308 -1.10 7.63 26.56
C GLN A 308 -1.72 6.55 25.70
N THR A 309 -3.05 6.41 25.75
CA THR A 309 -3.81 5.51 24.87
C THR A 309 -5.04 6.27 24.37
N ALA A 310 -5.28 6.20 23.05
CA ALA A 310 -6.45 6.81 22.42
C ALA A 310 -6.93 5.96 21.23
N THR A 311 -8.21 6.10 20.88
CA THR A 311 -8.77 5.42 19.71
C THR A 311 -8.46 6.22 18.45
N PHE A 312 -7.73 5.63 17.50
CA PHE A 312 -7.52 6.23 16.19
C PHE A 312 -8.81 6.21 15.35
N VAL A 313 -9.44 5.04 15.22
CA VAL A 313 -10.71 4.89 14.52
C VAL A 313 -11.46 3.66 15.04
N ASP A 314 -12.78 3.77 15.16
CA ASP A 314 -13.69 2.62 15.18
C ASP A 314 -14.37 2.54 13.81
N TRP A 315 -13.97 1.58 12.97
CA TRP A 315 -14.42 1.51 11.58
C TRP A 315 -15.91 1.07 11.46
N ARG A 316 -16.55 0.60 12.52
CA ARG A 316 -18.01 0.39 12.54
C ARG A 316 -18.77 1.70 12.70
N GLU A 317 -18.24 2.63 13.45
CA GLU A 317 -18.81 3.98 13.65
C GLU A 317 -18.43 4.92 12.51
N ALA A 318 -17.14 4.90 12.13
CA ALA A 318 -16.57 5.72 11.07
C ALA A 318 -15.77 4.87 10.07
N PRO A 319 -16.45 4.25 9.07
CA PRO A 319 -15.78 3.39 8.09
C PRO A 319 -14.66 4.11 7.34
N VAL A 320 -13.54 3.43 7.14
CA VAL A 320 -12.37 3.94 6.41
C VAL A 320 -12.62 3.84 4.90
N THR A 321 -12.89 2.64 4.41
CA THR A 321 -13.27 2.40 3.01
C THR A 321 -14.76 2.12 2.86
N GLY A 322 -15.37 1.63 3.91
CA GLY A 322 -16.75 1.20 3.92
C GLY A 322 -17.02 -0.05 3.08
N LEU A 323 -16.02 -0.84 2.77
CA LEU A 323 -16.16 -2.09 2.02
C LEU A 323 -16.57 -3.26 2.91
N PHE A 324 -16.21 -3.24 4.18
CA PHE A 324 -16.63 -4.28 5.11
C PHE A 324 -18.16 -4.29 5.25
N THR A 325 -18.75 -5.45 5.00
CA THR A 325 -20.16 -5.70 5.27
C THR A 325 -20.25 -6.92 6.18
N PRO A 326 -20.71 -6.77 7.43
CA PRO A 326 -20.91 -7.92 8.31
C PRO A 326 -21.77 -9.00 7.62
N GLY A 327 -21.30 -10.25 7.59
CA GLY A 327 -22.00 -11.37 6.97
C GLY A 327 -21.79 -11.57 5.47
N ALA A 328 -20.96 -10.76 4.80
CA ALA A 328 -20.58 -11.00 3.40
C ALA A 328 -19.63 -12.20 3.23
N LEU A 329 -18.92 -12.57 4.29
CA LEU A 329 -17.99 -13.73 4.32
C LEU A 329 -18.66 -15.05 4.67
N GLU A 330 -19.96 -15.07 5.03
CA GLU A 330 -20.71 -16.28 5.44
C GLU A 330 -21.60 -16.84 4.32
N LYS A 331 -21.45 -16.42 3.09
CA LYS A 331 -22.23 -16.95 1.93
C LYS A 331 -21.27 -17.44 0.84
#